data_d355f8cd5a65636b20cafe47559a6ac2
#
_entry.id   d355f8cd5a65636b20cafe47559a6ac2
#
_cell.length_a   1.000
_cell.length_b   1.000
_cell.length_c   1.000
_cell.angle_alpha   90.00
_cell.angle_beta   90.00
_cell.angle_gamma   90.00
#
_symmetry.space_group_name_H-M   'P 1'
#
loop_
_entity.id
_entity.type
_entity.pdbx_description
1 polymer ?
#
loop_
_entity_poly.entity_id
_entity_poly.type
_entity_poly.pdbx_seq_one_letter_code
_entity_poly.pdbx_strand_id
1 'polypeptide(L)'
;MIIKSTKKIFLLILLIFLFTINILPSWAAPEKIIVGTSADWPPFEWVDANNNFVGFDMDLLKVIAKSHGYDVEILDIGFDSLIPALQSGKVDLLAAGMTLTEDRAAVADASNTYWSGDQGVMVREDSELNIATALTGGYSIGAQRGTTQADWLEDNLVEQGVNVKSLELYETNDLGIMDLVNRRIDVFVADTPAAEAFTKANPIKIIGTINTEEQYVFFVQKGDPKGILPLVNEGLAEIQMSSIWNNLVNAYFVGDLTKISDCYSQFVPLLDEDVEAFARNLAQCMMSQ
;
A
#
# COMPACT_ATOMS: atom_id res chain seq x y z
N MET A 1 9.80 -4.63 -76.49
CA MET A 1 9.67 -3.49 -75.52
C MET A 1 8.77 -3.79 -74.35
N ILE A 2 8.12 -4.94 -74.28
CA ILE A 2 7.15 -5.32 -73.22
C ILE A 2 7.84 -5.95 -71.95
N ILE A 3 8.99 -6.64 -72.11
CA ILE A 3 9.68 -7.39 -71.08
C ILE A 3 10.41 -6.48 -70.06
N LYS A 4 10.75 -5.23 -70.32
CA LYS A 4 11.39 -4.29 -69.43
C LYS A 4 10.39 -3.61 -68.46
N SER A 5 9.10 -3.57 -68.83
CA SER A 5 8.04 -2.98 -68.04
C SER A 5 7.61 -3.89 -66.86
N THR A 6 7.51 -5.21 -67.13
CA THR A 6 7.07 -6.20 -66.12
C THR A 6 8.06 -6.35 -64.95
N LYS A 7 9.38 -6.27 -65.21
CA LYS A 7 10.41 -6.31 -64.17
C LYS A 7 10.37 -5.09 -63.20
N LYS A 8 10.06 -3.89 -63.75
CA LYS A 8 9.92 -2.68 -62.97
C LYS A 8 8.66 -2.71 -62.07
N ILE A 9 7.56 -3.24 -62.64
CA ILE A 9 6.29 -3.40 -61.86
C ILE A 9 6.47 -4.45 -60.73
N PHE A 10 7.14 -5.57 -61.03
CA PHE A 10 7.43 -6.60 -60.02
C PHE A 10 8.36 -6.10 -58.93
N LEU A 11 9.37 -5.28 -59.24
CA LEU A 11 10.27 -4.66 -58.28
C LEU A 11 9.55 -3.63 -57.39
N LEU A 12 8.59 -2.88 -57.96
CA LEU A 12 7.79 -1.90 -57.25
C LEU A 12 6.79 -2.57 -56.26
N ILE A 13 6.17 -3.67 -56.67
CA ILE A 13 5.28 -4.48 -55.82
C ILE A 13 6.08 -5.14 -54.70
N LEU A 14 7.28 -5.64 -54.97
CA LEU A 14 8.16 -6.24 -53.97
C LEU A 14 8.64 -5.19 -52.94
N LEU A 15 8.91 -3.94 -53.37
CA LEU A 15 9.26 -2.82 -52.47
C LEU A 15 8.08 -2.38 -51.61
N ILE A 16 6.86 -2.37 -52.13
CA ILE A 16 5.65 -2.05 -51.36
C ILE A 16 5.36 -3.16 -50.34
N PHE A 17 5.58 -4.43 -50.70
CA PHE A 17 5.39 -5.56 -49.78
C PHE A 17 6.45 -5.58 -48.66
N LEU A 18 7.68 -5.13 -48.90
CA LEU A 18 8.72 -4.97 -47.89
C LEU A 18 8.45 -3.79 -46.93
N PHE A 19 7.69 -2.77 -47.37
CA PHE A 19 7.34 -1.61 -46.53
C PHE A 19 6.11 -1.86 -45.65
N THR A 20 5.25 -2.84 -46.01
CA THR A 20 4.05 -3.18 -45.21
C THR A 20 4.31 -4.19 -44.09
N ILE A 21 5.50 -4.83 -44.02
CA ILE A 21 5.83 -5.85 -43.02
C ILE A 21 6.25 -5.21 -41.67
N ASN A 22 6.44 -3.89 -41.59
CA ASN A 22 6.91 -3.22 -40.37
C ASN A 22 5.81 -2.59 -39.49
N ILE A 23 4.54 -2.94 -39.66
CA ILE A 23 3.45 -2.50 -38.80
C ILE A 23 2.75 -3.76 -38.19
N LEU A 24 3.55 -4.66 -37.65
CA LEU A 24 3.00 -5.52 -36.60
C LEU A 24 2.96 -4.67 -35.36
N PRO A 25 1.81 -4.53 -34.65
CA PRO A 25 1.83 -3.96 -33.32
C PRO A 25 2.81 -4.81 -32.52
N SER A 26 3.90 -4.19 -32.08
CA SER A 26 4.74 -4.77 -31.07
C SER A 26 3.85 -4.88 -29.82
N TRP A 27 3.39 -6.06 -29.49
CA TRP A 27 2.88 -6.36 -28.18
C TRP A 27 4.10 -6.36 -27.24
N ALA A 28 4.60 -5.17 -26.95
CA ALA A 28 5.50 -5.02 -25.83
C ALA A 28 4.75 -5.50 -24.58
N ALA A 29 5.40 -6.34 -23.78
CA ALA A 29 4.87 -6.65 -22.46
C ALA A 29 4.62 -5.32 -21.74
N PRO A 30 3.55 -5.20 -20.93
CA PRO A 30 3.30 -3.98 -20.18
C PRO A 30 4.53 -3.60 -19.38
N GLU A 31 4.83 -2.31 -19.33
CA GLU A 31 5.91 -1.80 -18.50
C GLU A 31 5.57 -2.05 -17.04
N LYS A 32 6.55 -2.54 -16.26
CA LYS A 32 6.34 -2.89 -14.85
C LYS A 32 6.76 -1.74 -13.95
N ILE A 33 5.93 -1.47 -12.94
CA ILE A 33 6.25 -0.60 -11.81
C ILE A 33 6.66 -1.50 -10.64
N ILE A 34 7.89 -1.35 -10.15
CA ILE A 34 8.37 -2.08 -8.96
C ILE A 34 7.96 -1.32 -7.72
N VAL A 35 7.10 -1.94 -6.91
CA VAL A 35 6.49 -1.34 -5.72
C VAL A 35 7.09 -1.91 -4.46
N GLY A 36 7.58 -1.05 -3.57
CA GLY A 36 7.98 -1.41 -2.21
C GLY A 36 6.80 -1.26 -1.25
N THR A 37 6.60 -2.24 -0.41
CA THR A 37 5.60 -2.26 0.66
C THR A 37 6.15 -2.93 1.91
N SER A 38 5.50 -2.75 3.07
CA SER A 38 5.76 -3.51 4.31
C SER A 38 4.49 -4.28 4.65
N ALA A 39 4.42 -5.54 4.19
CA ALA A 39 3.18 -6.29 4.08
C ALA A 39 2.74 -6.96 5.40
N ASP A 40 2.59 -6.18 6.45
CA ASP A 40 2.15 -6.56 7.79
C ASP A 40 1.12 -5.58 8.40
N TRP A 41 0.41 -4.81 7.53
CA TRP A 41 -0.40 -3.71 7.99
C TRP A 41 -1.83 -3.69 7.41
N PRO A 42 -2.67 -4.68 7.78
CA PRO A 42 -4.07 -4.69 7.37
C PRO A 42 -4.83 -3.45 7.92
N PRO A 43 -5.77 -2.85 7.18
CA PRO A 43 -6.33 -3.33 5.92
C PRO A 43 -5.65 -2.77 4.67
N PHE A 44 -4.50 -2.07 4.78
CA PHE A 44 -3.84 -1.42 3.65
C PHE A 44 -2.96 -2.37 2.85
N GLU A 45 -2.07 -3.13 3.50
CA GLU A 45 -1.19 -4.11 2.87
C GLU A 45 -0.83 -5.27 3.79
N TRP A 46 -1.00 -6.49 3.31
CA TRP A 46 -0.51 -7.70 3.96
C TRP A 46 -0.42 -8.87 2.99
N VAL A 47 0.20 -9.96 3.44
CA VAL A 47 0.24 -11.21 2.69
C VAL A 47 -0.89 -12.13 3.18
N ASP A 48 -1.75 -12.56 2.27
CA ASP A 48 -2.85 -13.48 2.58
C ASP A 48 -2.38 -14.94 2.74
N ALA A 49 -3.28 -15.85 3.11
CA ALA A 49 -2.97 -17.26 3.31
C ALA A 49 -2.51 -17.98 2.01
N ASN A 50 -2.78 -17.41 0.84
CA ASN A 50 -2.38 -17.92 -0.47
C ASN A 50 -1.11 -17.25 -1.02
N ASN A 51 -0.40 -16.48 -0.18
CA ASN A 51 0.79 -15.69 -0.52
C ASN A 51 0.54 -14.58 -1.56
N ASN A 52 -0.66 -14.03 -1.62
CA ASN A 52 -0.94 -12.83 -2.42
C ASN A 52 -0.70 -11.58 -1.58
N PHE A 53 -0.13 -10.55 -2.21
CA PHE A 53 -0.15 -9.21 -1.65
C PHE A 53 -1.55 -8.61 -1.87
N VAL A 54 -2.25 -8.39 -0.78
CA VAL A 54 -3.62 -7.89 -0.72
C VAL A 54 -3.71 -6.67 0.19
N GLY A 55 -4.79 -5.93 0.07
CA GLY A 55 -5.03 -4.74 0.88
C GLY A 55 -5.44 -3.55 0.03
N PHE A 56 -5.94 -2.54 0.71
CA PHE A 56 -6.46 -1.34 0.05
C PHE A 56 -5.40 -0.68 -0.84
N ASP A 57 -4.18 -0.45 -0.30
CA ASP A 57 -3.08 0.17 -1.04
C ASP A 57 -2.64 -0.68 -2.23
N MET A 58 -2.55 -2.00 -1.99
CA MET A 58 -2.12 -2.94 -3.02
C MET A 58 -3.08 -2.95 -4.20
N ASP A 59 -4.38 -3.04 -3.93
CA ASP A 59 -5.38 -3.15 -4.99
C ASP A 59 -5.71 -1.80 -5.63
N LEU A 60 -5.70 -0.71 -4.85
CA LEU A 60 -5.80 0.65 -5.40
C LEU A 60 -4.70 0.89 -6.43
N LEU A 61 -3.45 0.57 -6.09
CA LEU A 61 -2.33 0.77 -6.99
C LEU A 61 -2.36 -0.18 -8.21
N LYS A 62 -2.74 -1.47 -8.01
CA LYS A 62 -2.91 -2.41 -9.12
C LYS A 62 -3.99 -1.92 -10.10
N VAL A 63 -5.12 -1.43 -9.60
CA VAL A 63 -6.19 -0.87 -10.43
C VAL A 63 -5.71 0.36 -11.19
N ILE A 64 -5.00 1.29 -10.54
CA ILE A 64 -4.41 2.46 -11.19
C ILE A 64 -3.45 2.02 -12.31
N ALA A 65 -2.51 1.14 -12.01
CA ALA A 65 -1.52 0.67 -12.97
C ALA A 65 -2.17 -0.01 -14.19
N LYS A 66 -3.11 -0.93 -13.95
CA LYS A 66 -3.82 -1.65 -15.02
C LYS A 66 -4.64 -0.72 -15.92
N SER A 67 -5.31 0.26 -15.35
CA SER A 67 -6.07 1.26 -16.12
C SER A 67 -5.19 2.07 -17.06
N HIS A 68 -3.89 2.16 -16.77
CA HIS A 68 -2.90 2.88 -17.57
C HIS A 68 -1.96 1.97 -18.38
N GLY A 69 -2.23 0.66 -18.43
CA GLY A 69 -1.46 -0.30 -19.21
C GLY A 69 -0.14 -0.75 -18.61
N TYR A 70 0.02 -0.62 -17.28
CA TYR A 70 1.19 -1.07 -16.53
C TYR A 70 0.89 -2.34 -15.73
N ASP A 71 1.94 -3.13 -15.47
CA ASP A 71 1.92 -4.19 -14.47
C ASP A 71 2.61 -3.73 -13.19
N VAL A 72 2.27 -4.38 -12.07
CA VAL A 72 2.88 -4.13 -10.76
C VAL A 72 3.66 -5.36 -10.31
N GLU A 73 4.89 -5.14 -9.86
CA GLU A 73 5.69 -6.13 -9.16
C GLU A 73 5.93 -5.64 -7.72
N ILE A 74 5.43 -6.39 -6.73
CA ILE A 74 5.47 -5.97 -5.32
C ILE A 74 6.65 -6.62 -4.63
N LEU A 75 7.46 -5.83 -3.90
CA LEU A 75 8.55 -6.28 -3.05
C LEU A 75 8.22 -5.95 -1.58
N ASP A 76 8.18 -6.97 -0.75
CA ASP A 76 8.06 -6.83 0.70
C ASP A 76 9.40 -6.43 1.30
N ILE A 77 9.41 -5.32 2.02
CA ILE A 77 10.63 -4.68 2.58
C ILE A 77 10.24 -4.13 3.95
N GLY A 78 11.09 -4.30 4.96
CA GLY A 78 10.86 -3.70 6.28
C GLY A 78 10.61 -2.19 6.18
N PHE A 79 9.64 -1.68 6.94
CA PHE A 79 9.12 -0.31 6.79
C PHE A 79 10.22 0.77 6.83
N ASP A 80 11.16 0.66 7.77
CA ASP A 80 12.29 1.58 7.94
C ASP A 80 13.28 1.58 6.74
N SER A 81 13.24 0.53 5.93
CA SER A 81 14.08 0.35 4.74
C SER A 81 13.41 0.79 3.43
N LEU A 82 12.12 1.19 3.45
CA LEU A 82 11.36 1.57 2.26
C LEU A 82 11.94 2.82 1.58
N ILE A 83 12.13 3.91 2.31
CA ILE A 83 12.73 5.15 1.76
C ILE A 83 14.14 4.90 1.20
N PRO A 84 15.07 4.24 1.90
CA PRO A 84 16.36 3.82 1.33
C PRO A 84 16.24 2.99 0.05
N ALA A 85 15.29 2.05 -0.01
CA ALA A 85 15.06 1.24 -1.21
C ALA A 85 14.59 2.09 -2.40
N LEU A 86 13.70 3.06 -2.16
CA LEU A 86 13.25 4.02 -3.17
C LEU A 86 14.40 4.90 -3.68
N GLN A 87 15.19 5.49 -2.77
CA GLN A 87 16.33 6.34 -3.12
C GLN A 87 17.39 5.61 -3.94
N SER A 88 17.63 4.33 -3.65
CA SER A 88 18.58 3.51 -4.40
C SER A 88 18.09 3.03 -5.76
N GLY A 89 16.80 3.23 -6.07
CA GLY A 89 16.16 2.72 -7.29
C GLY A 89 15.91 1.21 -7.27
N LYS A 90 15.92 0.58 -6.10
CA LYS A 90 15.52 -0.81 -5.93
C LYS A 90 14.02 -0.99 -6.19
N VAL A 91 13.24 0.04 -5.86
CA VAL A 91 11.81 0.16 -6.16
C VAL A 91 11.53 1.50 -6.82
N ASP A 92 10.43 1.59 -7.54
CA ASP A 92 10.02 2.76 -8.29
C ASP A 92 9.00 3.60 -7.53
N LEU A 93 8.21 2.93 -6.70
CA LEU A 93 7.12 3.51 -5.94
C LEU A 93 7.01 2.81 -4.57
N LEU A 94 6.59 3.55 -3.54
CA LEU A 94 6.21 3.01 -2.24
C LEU A 94 4.71 3.11 -2.05
N ALA A 95 4.08 1.99 -1.66
CA ALA A 95 2.70 1.88 -1.24
C ALA A 95 2.67 1.08 0.07
N ALA A 96 2.53 1.77 1.19
CA ALA A 96 2.69 1.20 2.53
C ALA A 96 1.99 2.05 3.61
N GLY A 97 0.80 2.60 3.30
CA GLY A 97 0.09 3.51 4.20
C GLY A 97 0.96 4.66 4.73
N MET A 98 1.92 5.10 3.92
CA MET A 98 2.99 5.94 4.40
C MET A 98 2.55 7.40 4.55
N THR A 99 2.71 7.94 5.74
CA THR A 99 2.40 9.34 6.07
C THR A 99 3.33 10.31 5.35
N LEU A 100 2.77 11.38 4.80
CA LEU A 100 3.50 12.54 4.28
C LEU A 100 4.12 13.32 5.44
N THR A 101 5.47 13.31 5.52
CA THR A 101 6.24 14.14 6.46
C THR A 101 7.22 15.03 5.71
N GLU A 102 7.70 16.10 6.35
CA GLU A 102 8.71 16.99 5.77
C GLU A 102 10.00 16.23 5.43
N ASP A 103 10.44 15.36 6.31
CA ASP A 103 11.67 14.55 6.11
C ASP A 103 11.55 13.59 4.93
N ARG A 104 10.41 12.91 4.79
CA ARG A 104 10.14 12.03 3.64
C ARG A 104 10.02 12.83 2.35
N ALA A 105 9.32 13.98 2.38
CA ALA A 105 9.16 14.87 1.24
C ALA A 105 10.48 15.54 0.81
N ALA A 106 11.44 15.69 1.70
CA ALA A 106 12.77 16.20 1.35
C ALA A 106 13.52 15.26 0.39
N VAL A 107 13.30 13.94 0.48
CA VAL A 107 14.08 12.91 -0.21
C VAL A 107 13.29 12.08 -1.24
N ALA A 108 11.97 12.24 -1.28
CA ALA A 108 11.07 11.57 -2.23
C ALA A 108 9.98 12.55 -2.69
N ASP A 109 9.29 12.27 -3.79
CA ASP A 109 8.13 13.04 -4.23
C ASP A 109 6.86 12.27 -3.91
N ALA A 110 5.87 12.96 -3.36
CA ALA A 110 4.62 12.37 -2.88
C ALA A 110 3.49 12.53 -3.88
N SER A 111 2.59 11.55 -3.94
CA SER A 111 1.30 11.67 -4.63
C SER A 111 0.35 12.64 -3.91
N ASN A 112 -0.80 12.89 -4.51
CA ASN A 112 -1.94 13.43 -3.78
C ASN A 112 -2.31 12.49 -2.63
N THR A 113 -2.81 13.08 -1.54
CA THR A 113 -3.32 12.31 -0.40
C THR A 113 -4.51 11.45 -0.82
N TYR A 114 -4.47 10.16 -0.47
CA TYR A 114 -5.57 9.24 -0.74
C TYR A 114 -6.32 8.82 0.53
N TRP A 115 -5.69 8.91 1.71
CA TRP A 115 -6.29 8.58 3.00
C TRP A 115 -5.81 9.53 4.08
N SER A 116 -6.53 9.57 5.22
CA SER A 116 -6.07 10.26 6.43
C SER A 116 -6.51 9.49 7.66
N GLY A 117 -5.74 9.61 8.74
CA GLY A 117 -6.01 8.90 9.98
C GLY A 117 -5.28 9.49 11.17
N ASP A 118 -5.60 8.95 12.34
CA ASP A 118 -4.98 9.24 13.63
C ASP A 118 -4.30 7.98 14.15
N GLN A 119 -3.53 8.10 15.22
CA GLN A 119 -2.84 6.98 15.84
C GLN A 119 -3.69 6.37 16.97
N GLY A 120 -3.91 5.05 16.92
CA GLY A 120 -4.64 4.27 17.91
C GLY A 120 -3.72 3.71 18.98
N VAL A 121 -4.09 3.91 20.25
CA VAL A 121 -3.36 3.36 21.41
C VAL A 121 -4.04 2.07 21.85
N MET A 122 -3.34 0.95 21.74
CA MET A 122 -3.84 -0.39 22.02
C MET A 122 -3.24 -0.96 23.30
N VAL A 123 -4.08 -1.69 24.02
CA VAL A 123 -3.69 -2.50 25.19
C VAL A 123 -4.35 -3.87 25.10
N ARG A 124 -3.95 -4.82 25.93
CA ARG A 124 -4.65 -6.10 26.06
C ARG A 124 -6.11 -5.88 26.46
N GLU A 125 -6.99 -6.76 26.04
CA GLU A 125 -8.43 -6.67 26.32
C GLU A 125 -8.74 -6.65 27.83
N ASP A 126 -7.97 -7.38 28.64
CA ASP A 126 -8.09 -7.46 30.10
C ASP A 126 -7.41 -6.28 30.85
N SER A 127 -6.82 -5.31 30.15
CA SER A 127 -6.17 -4.14 30.76
C SER A 127 -7.20 -3.11 31.21
N GLU A 128 -6.98 -2.51 32.39
CA GLU A 128 -7.77 -1.40 32.92
C GLU A 128 -7.15 -0.02 32.66
N LEU A 129 -6.10 0.04 31.83
CA LEU A 129 -5.45 1.30 31.48
C LEU A 129 -6.35 2.20 30.64
N ASN A 130 -6.35 3.48 30.93
CA ASN A 130 -6.82 4.52 30.03
C ASN A 130 -5.62 5.15 29.30
N ILE A 131 -5.89 5.92 28.24
CA ILE A 131 -4.85 6.49 27.39
C ILE A 131 -3.83 7.33 28.17
N ALA A 132 -4.28 8.15 29.11
CA ALA A 132 -3.39 9.00 29.89
C ALA A 132 -2.41 8.17 30.74
N THR A 133 -2.93 7.18 31.49
CA THR A 133 -2.09 6.27 32.28
C THR A 133 -1.22 5.38 31.40
N ALA A 134 -1.70 4.92 30.28
CA ALA A 134 -0.93 4.09 29.34
C ALA A 134 0.33 4.80 28.83
N LEU A 135 0.21 6.10 28.50
CA LEU A 135 1.31 6.88 27.93
C LEU A 135 2.23 7.53 28.98
N THR A 136 1.78 7.73 30.25
CA THR A 136 2.55 8.49 31.24
C THR A 136 2.77 7.77 32.57
N GLY A 137 2.27 6.55 32.70
CA GLY A 137 2.25 5.80 33.97
C GLY A 137 3.42 4.85 34.18
N GLY A 138 4.48 4.91 33.39
CA GLY A 138 5.65 4.03 33.54
C GLY A 138 5.46 2.64 32.93
N TYR A 139 4.78 2.56 31.81
CA TYR A 139 4.54 1.34 31.04
C TYR A 139 5.51 1.17 29.87
N SER A 140 5.68 -0.08 29.41
CA SER A 140 6.43 -0.38 28.19
C SER A 140 5.54 -0.14 26.98
N ILE A 141 5.98 0.70 26.05
CA ILE A 141 5.23 1.09 24.84
C ILE A 141 5.96 0.56 23.62
N GLY A 142 5.24 0.00 22.66
CA GLY A 142 5.76 -0.48 21.39
C GLY A 142 5.19 0.28 20.21
N ALA A 143 5.99 0.40 19.15
CA ALA A 143 5.58 0.85 17.82
C ALA A 143 6.46 0.19 16.75
N GLN A 144 6.06 0.25 15.49
CA GLN A 144 6.92 -0.19 14.40
C GLN A 144 8.02 0.86 14.14
N ARG A 145 9.25 0.39 13.90
CA ARG A 145 10.40 1.25 13.63
C ARG A 145 10.25 2.04 12.34
N GLY A 146 10.63 3.32 12.35
CA GLY A 146 10.62 4.21 11.18
C GLY A 146 9.24 4.78 10.85
N THR A 147 8.25 4.54 11.72
CA THR A 147 6.90 5.10 11.60
C THR A 147 6.76 6.43 12.32
N THR A 148 5.79 7.23 11.93
CA THR A 148 5.42 8.47 12.62
C THR A 148 4.94 8.22 14.06
N GLN A 149 4.41 7.03 14.36
CA GLN A 149 4.06 6.61 15.71
C GLN A 149 5.30 6.49 16.59
N ALA A 150 6.36 5.86 16.06
CA ALA A 150 7.62 5.73 16.79
C ALA A 150 8.24 7.11 17.05
N ASP A 151 8.27 7.97 16.03
CA ASP A 151 8.79 9.34 16.14
C ASP A 151 7.98 10.16 17.14
N TRP A 152 6.64 10.09 17.07
CA TRP A 152 5.78 10.79 18.03
C TRP A 152 6.01 10.36 19.47
N LEU A 153 6.16 9.06 19.72
CA LEU A 153 6.44 8.51 21.06
C LEU A 153 7.82 8.95 21.58
N GLU A 154 8.82 8.94 20.70
CA GLU A 154 10.17 9.42 21.07
C GLU A 154 10.14 10.91 21.41
N ASP A 155 9.64 11.75 20.50
CA ASP A 155 9.66 13.21 20.62
C ASP A 155 8.80 13.73 21.79
N ASN A 156 7.63 13.14 22.00
CA ASN A 156 6.65 13.65 22.97
C ASN A 156 6.70 12.97 24.33
N LEU A 157 7.27 11.77 24.43
CA LEU A 157 7.34 11.05 25.71
C LEU A 157 8.79 10.87 26.17
N VAL A 158 9.63 10.21 25.37
CA VAL A 158 10.99 9.83 25.82
C VAL A 158 11.87 11.07 25.96
N GLU A 159 11.96 11.91 24.94
CA GLU A 159 12.78 13.13 24.96
C GLU A 159 12.26 14.18 25.96
N GLN A 160 10.95 14.18 26.22
CA GLN A 160 10.35 15.08 27.24
C GLN A 160 10.52 14.55 28.67
N GLY A 161 11.13 13.38 28.86
CA GLY A 161 11.33 12.77 30.17
C GLY A 161 10.02 12.33 30.85
N VAL A 162 8.99 12.02 30.07
CA VAL A 162 7.75 11.44 30.55
C VAL A 162 8.05 10.06 31.15
N ASN A 163 7.33 9.68 32.21
CA ASN A 163 7.52 8.39 32.85
C ASN A 163 7.06 7.23 31.97
N VAL A 164 7.95 6.80 31.07
CA VAL A 164 7.82 5.61 30.24
C VAL A 164 8.85 4.59 30.70
N LYS A 165 8.47 3.33 30.87
CA LYS A 165 9.40 2.27 31.29
C LYS A 165 10.40 1.94 30.19
N SER A 166 9.91 1.79 28.96
CA SER A 166 10.71 1.60 27.75
C SER A 166 9.88 1.90 26.50
N LEU A 167 10.54 2.33 25.43
CA LEU A 167 10.01 2.36 24.07
C LEU A 167 10.66 1.23 23.28
N GLU A 168 9.86 0.27 22.82
CA GLU A 168 10.30 -0.91 22.07
C GLU A 168 9.93 -0.74 20.60
N LEU A 169 10.93 -0.68 19.71
CA LEU A 169 10.74 -0.50 18.27
C LEU A 169 10.88 -1.83 17.54
N TYR A 170 9.78 -2.27 16.94
CA TYR A 170 9.66 -3.54 16.24
C TYR A 170 9.93 -3.42 14.74
N GLU A 171 10.45 -4.46 14.14
CA GLU A 171 10.65 -4.56 12.70
C GLU A 171 9.28 -4.67 11.98
N THR A 172 8.34 -5.42 12.58
CA THR A 172 6.99 -5.61 12.06
C THR A 172 5.94 -5.34 13.12
N ASN A 173 4.73 -4.94 12.70
CA ASN A 173 3.59 -4.77 13.60
C ASN A 173 3.21 -6.10 14.28
N ASP A 174 3.25 -7.21 13.55
CA ASP A 174 2.92 -8.54 14.08
C ASP A 174 3.78 -8.91 15.29
N LEU A 175 5.09 -8.60 15.26
CA LEU A 175 5.98 -8.84 16.40
C LEU A 175 5.58 -8.01 17.62
N GLY A 176 5.23 -6.73 17.41
CA GLY A 176 4.78 -5.84 18.48
C GLY A 176 3.43 -6.27 19.08
N ILE A 177 2.47 -6.63 18.22
CA ILE A 177 1.16 -7.15 18.66
C ILE A 177 1.32 -8.47 19.43
N MET A 178 2.20 -9.36 18.96
CA MET A 178 2.50 -10.61 19.67
C MET A 178 3.09 -10.34 21.04
N ASP A 179 3.99 -9.37 21.19
CA ASP A 179 4.58 -9.00 22.47
C ASP A 179 3.57 -8.32 23.40
N LEU A 180 2.64 -7.52 22.86
CA LEU A 180 1.53 -6.96 23.61
C LEU A 180 0.62 -8.07 24.19
N VAL A 181 0.20 -9.03 23.35
CA VAL A 181 -0.63 -10.17 23.77
C VAL A 181 0.09 -11.01 24.82
N ASN A 182 1.39 -11.27 24.64
CA ASN A 182 2.21 -12.06 25.55
C ASN A 182 2.72 -11.30 26.81
N ARG A 183 2.25 -10.08 27.05
CA ARG A 183 2.58 -9.27 28.24
C ARG A 183 4.06 -8.88 28.34
N ARG A 184 4.79 -8.81 27.22
CA ARG A 184 6.17 -8.33 27.17
C ARG A 184 6.23 -6.81 27.09
N ILE A 185 5.22 -6.22 26.45
CA ILE A 185 4.92 -4.77 26.51
C ILE A 185 3.49 -4.57 27.01
N ASP A 186 3.18 -3.35 27.41
CA ASP A 186 1.89 -2.98 28.01
C ASP A 186 0.98 -2.25 27.02
N VAL A 187 1.56 -1.51 26.08
CA VAL A 187 0.90 -0.63 25.11
C VAL A 187 1.52 -0.85 23.74
N PHE A 188 0.72 -0.79 22.67
CA PHE A 188 1.21 -0.70 21.28
C PHE A 188 0.47 0.40 20.55
N VAL A 189 1.19 1.18 19.74
CA VAL A 189 0.63 2.30 18.97
C VAL A 189 0.80 2.03 17.47
N ALA A 190 -0.30 2.13 16.73
CA ALA A 190 -0.34 2.06 15.28
C ALA A 190 -1.47 2.97 14.78
N ASP A 191 -1.55 3.22 13.46
CA ASP A 191 -2.66 4.02 12.92
C ASP A 191 -4.01 3.37 13.18
N THR A 192 -5.02 4.22 13.40
CA THR A 192 -6.35 3.77 13.80
C THR A 192 -6.95 2.66 12.93
N PRO A 193 -6.93 2.72 11.57
CA PRO A 193 -7.50 1.65 10.76
C PRO A 193 -6.79 0.30 10.95
N ALA A 194 -5.46 0.31 11.08
CA ALA A 194 -4.69 -0.91 11.35
C ALA A 194 -4.93 -1.41 12.77
N ALA A 195 -4.97 -0.51 13.75
CA ALA A 195 -5.33 -0.84 15.13
C ALA A 195 -6.71 -1.52 15.22
N GLU A 196 -7.71 -1.03 14.49
CA GLU A 196 -9.03 -1.67 14.39
C GLU A 196 -8.96 -3.08 13.78
N ALA A 197 -8.15 -3.28 12.75
CA ALA A 197 -7.95 -4.60 12.16
C ALA A 197 -7.26 -5.57 13.14
N PHE A 198 -6.23 -5.10 13.85
CA PHE A 198 -5.53 -5.90 14.88
C PHE A 198 -6.45 -6.29 16.04
N THR A 199 -7.37 -5.41 16.48
CA THR A 199 -8.31 -5.73 17.56
C THR A 199 -9.35 -6.79 17.16
N LYS A 200 -9.67 -6.90 15.88
CA LYS A 200 -10.57 -7.96 15.37
C LYS A 200 -9.91 -9.34 15.39
N ALA A 201 -8.58 -9.40 15.25
CA ALA A 201 -7.81 -10.63 15.13
C ALA A 201 -7.16 -11.09 16.45
N ASN A 202 -7.03 -10.20 17.45
CA ASN A 202 -6.27 -10.45 18.66
C ASN A 202 -7.04 -9.99 19.93
N PRO A 203 -6.75 -10.56 21.13
CA PRO A 203 -7.38 -10.17 22.39
C PRO A 203 -6.83 -8.83 22.93
N ILE A 204 -6.95 -7.79 22.16
CA ILE A 204 -6.51 -6.42 22.44
C ILE A 204 -7.64 -5.43 22.16
N LYS A 205 -7.55 -4.23 22.71
CA LYS A 205 -8.53 -3.15 22.51
C LYS A 205 -7.85 -1.80 22.33
N ILE A 206 -8.49 -0.90 21.58
CA ILE A 206 -8.13 0.51 21.49
C ILE A 206 -8.70 1.22 22.72
N ILE A 207 -7.85 1.99 23.42
CA ILE A 207 -8.25 2.77 24.62
C ILE A 207 -8.32 4.28 24.37
N GLY A 208 -7.98 4.70 23.17
CA GLY A 208 -8.04 6.09 22.73
C GLY A 208 -7.16 6.33 21.53
N THR A 209 -7.20 7.56 20.99
CA THR A 209 -6.44 7.99 19.83
C THR A 209 -5.58 9.20 20.16
N ILE A 210 -4.44 9.29 19.50
CA ILE A 210 -3.60 10.49 19.42
C ILE A 210 -3.98 11.17 18.11
N ASN A 211 -4.54 12.37 18.19
CA ASN A 211 -4.98 13.12 17.00
C ASN A 211 -3.76 13.72 16.30
N THR A 212 -3.38 13.16 15.18
CA THR A 212 -2.22 13.56 14.37
C THR A 212 -2.61 14.05 12.98
N GLU A 213 -3.84 13.77 12.53
CA GLU A 213 -4.37 14.14 11.20
C GLU A 213 -3.41 13.73 10.08
N GLU A 214 -2.83 12.53 10.18
CA GLU A 214 -1.85 12.03 9.21
C GLU A 214 -2.47 11.87 7.82
N GLN A 215 -1.66 12.15 6.80
CA GLN A 215 -2.06 12.07 5.41
C GLN A 215 -1.24 10.98 4.71
N TYR A 216 -1.89 9.96 4.17
CA TYR A 216 -1.22 8.87 3.47
C TYR A 216 -1.10 9.17 1.98
N VAL A 217 0.10 8.90 1.47
CA VAL A 217 0.48 9.15 0.09
C VAL A 217 1.29 7.98 -0.45
N PHE A 218 1.34 7.85 -1.76
CA PHE A 218 2.37 7.04 -2.42
C PHE A 218 3.62 7.92 -2.63
N PHE A 219 4.81 7.31 -2.52
CA PHE A 219 6.05 8.02 -2.78
C PHE A 219 6.74 7.46 -4.03
N VAL A 220 7.33 8.35 -4.83
CA VAL A 220 8.23 8.02 -5.94
C VAL A 220 9.61 8.62 -5.68
N GLN A 221 10.61 8.17 -6.43
CA GLN A 221 11.95 8.75 -6.34
C GLN A 221 11.90 10.27 -6.55
N LYS A 222 12.77 10.99 -5.84
CA LYS A 222 12.89 12.45 -5.97
C LYS A 222 13.16 12.87 -7.41
N GLY A 223 12.33 13.78 -7.94
CA GLY A 223 12.37 14.22 -9.33
C GLY A 223 11.64 13.30 -10.30
N ASP A 224 10.99 12.24 -9.81
CA ASP A 224 10.17 11.29 -10.58
C ASP A 224 10.82 10.85 -11.93
N PRO A 225 12.00 10.22 -11.91
CA PRO A 225 12.77 9.94 -13.13
C PRO A 225 12.04 9.00 -14.11
N LYS A 226 11.02 8.28 -13.65
CA LYS A 226 10.20 7.37 -14.48
C LYS A 226 8.86 7.97 -14.90
N GLY A 227 8.50 9.17 -14.43
CA GLY A 227 7.24 9.83 -14.75
C GLY A 227 6.01 9.08 -14.21
N ILE A 228 6.13 8.41 -13.06
CA ILE A 228 5.07 7.61 -12.44
C ILE A 228 4.08 8.49 -11.67
N LEU A 229 4.55 9.58 -11.07
CA LEU A 229 3.74 10.42 -10.21
C LEU A 229 2.51 11.03 -10.89
N PRO A 230 2.59 11.58 -12.13
CA PRO A 230 1.41 12.05 -12.86
C PRO A 230 0.38 10.95 -13.09
N LEU A 231 0.82 9.73 -13.48
CA LEU A 231 -0.04 8.56 -13.68
C LEU A 231 -0.79 8.19 -12.39
N VAL A 232 -0.07 8.13 -11.26
CA VAL A 232 -0.67 7.81 -9.95
C VAL A 232 -1.69 8.87 -9.54
N ASN A 233 -1.36 10.16 -9.72
CA ASN A 233 -2.27 11.26 -9.36
C ASN A 233 -3.53 11.31 -10.24
N GLU A 234 -3.39 11.05 -11.54
CA GLU A 234 -4.52 10.96 -12.47
C GLU A 234 -5.42 9.77 -12.09
N GLY A 235 -4.82 8.60 -11.91
CA GLY A 235 -5.56 7.40 -11.51
C GLY A 235 -6.25 7.54 -10.15
N LEU A 236 -5.61 8.16 -9.15
CA LEU A 236 -6.24 8.48 -7.87
C LEU A 236 -7.48 9.36 -8.06
N ALA A 237 -7.37 10.44 -8.85
CA ALA A 237 -8.49 11.36 -9.08
C ALA A 237 -9.66 10.66 -9.79
N GLU A 238 -9.38 9.82 -10.78
CA GLU A 238 -10.40 9.04 -11.50
C GLU A 238 -11.11 8.03 -10.59
N ILE A 239 -10.33 7.25 -9.83
CA ILE A 239 -10.85 6.18 -8.98
C ILE A 239 -11.66 6.75 -7.82
N GLN A 240 -11.19 7.84 -7.18
CA GLN A 240 -11.93 8.48 -6.08
C GLN A 240 -13.31 9.01 -6.50
N MET A 241 -13.51 9.33 -7.78
CA MET A 241 -14.81 9.74 -8.34
C MET A 241 -15.64 8.58 -8.87
N SER A 242 -15.14 7.35 -8.84
CA SER A 242 -15.78 6.17 -9.41
C SER A 242 -16.39 5.25 -8.36
N SER A 243 -17.12 4.21 -8.82
CA SER A 243 -17.61 3.12 -7.98
C SER A 243 -16.48 2.25 -7.41
N ILE A 244 -15.32 2.22 -8.06
CA ILE A 244 -14.16 1.41 -7.64
C ILE A 244 -13.70 1.81 -6.25
N TRP A 245 -13.59 3.11 -5.98
CA TRP A 245 -13.20 3.62 -4.65
C TRP A 245 -14.09 3.06 -3.55
N ASN A 246 -15.40 3.23 -3.68
CA ASN A 246 -16.35 2.77 -2.68
C ASN A 246 -16.33 1.23 -2.53
N ASN A 247 -16.11 0.50 -3.62
CA ASN A 247 -15.99 -0.95 -3.57
C ASN A 247 -14.71 -1.38 -2.84
N LEU A 248 -13.56 -0.77 -3.09
CA LEU A 248 -12.33 -1.08 -2.34
C LEU A 248 -12.45 -0.70 -0.86
N VAL A 249 -13.03 0.47 -0.54
CA VAL A 249 -13.32 0.84 0.86
C VAL A 249 -14.22 -0.20 1.53
N ASN A 250 -15.30 -0.60 0.87
CA ASN A 250 -16.22 -1.61 1.42
C ASN A 250 -15.53 -2.97 1.61
N ALA A 251 -14.70 -3.40 0.66
CA ALA A 251 -13.98 -4.66 0.78
C ALA A 251 -13.04 -4.68 2.00
N TYR A 252 -12.26 -3.64 2.19
CA TYR A 252 -11.16 -3.66 3.14
C TYR A 252 -11.49 -3.07 4.52
N PHE A 253 -12.37 -2.08 4.61
CA PHE A 253 -12.69 -1.43 5.88
C PHE A 253 -14.01 -1.86 6.50
N VAL A 254 -14.96 -2.39 5.67
CA VAL A 254 -16.27 -2.85 6.13
C VAL A 254 -16.38 -4.38 6.05
N GLY A 255 -15.78 -5.01 5.04
CA GLY A 255 -15.86 -6.44 4.78
C GLY A 255 -15.18 -7.29 5.84
N ASP A 256 -15.42 -8.58 5.77
CA ASP A 256 -14.81 -9.60 6.63
C ASP A 256 -13.43 -10.00 6.08
N LEU A 257 -12.37 -9.46 6.64
CA LEU A 257 -10.99 -9.73 6.18
C LEU A 257 -10.59 -11.20 6.28
N THR A 258 -11.28 -12.02 7.06
CA THR A 258 -11.00 -13.47 7.11
C THR A 258 -11.31 -14.19 5.80
N LYS A 259 -12.13 -13.60 4.94
CA LYS A 259 -12.51 -14.14 3.63
C LYS A 259 -11.58 -13.74 2.50
N ILE A 260 -10.60 -12.86 2.76
CA ILE A 260 -9.80 -12.23 1.70
C ILE A 260 -9.14 -13.26 0.78
N SER A 261 -8.52 -14.31 1.32
CA SER A 261 -7.79 -15.30 0.52
C SER A 261 -8.66 -16.01 -0.51
N ASP A 262 -9.89 -16.35 -0.13
CA ASP A 262 -10.84 -17.01 -1.02
C ASP A 262 -11.42 -16.04 -2.05
N CYS A 263 -11.88 -14.88 -1.58
CA CYS A 263 -12.45 -13.84 -2.43
C CYS A 263 -11.41 -13.31 -3.44
N TYR A 264 -10.20 -13.02 -2.97
CA TYR A 264 -9.13 -12.50 -3.82
C TYR A 264 -8.74 -13.52 -4.91
N SER A 265 -8.50 -14.77 -4.54
CA SER A 265 -8.15 -15.83 -5.50
C SER A 265 -9.21 -16.04 -6.58
N GLN A 266 -10.48 -15.84 -6.23
CA GLN A 266 -11.59 -15.94 -7.18
C GLN A 266 -11.62 -14.78 -8.19
N PHE A 267 -11.34 -13.55 -7.74
CA PHE A 267 -11.59 -12.35 -8.56
C PHE A 267 -10.33 -11.66 -9.08
N VAL A 268 -9.14 -11.98 -8.56
CA VAL A 268 -7.89 -11.39 -9.05
C VAL A 268 -7.68 -11.50 -10.57
N PRO A 269 -8.13 -12.54 -11.30
CA PRO A 269 -7.98 -12.57 -12.76
C PRO A 269 -8.72 -11.42 -13.47
N LEU A 270 -9.77 -10.86 -12.86
CA LEU A 270 -10.50 -9.71 -13.43
C LEU A 270 -9.66 -8.42 -13.46
N LEU A 271 -8.58 -8.31 -12.69
CA LEU A 271 -7.68 -7.16 -12.79
C LEU A 271 -7.12 -6.94 -14.20
N ASP A 272 -6.92 -8.02 -14.96
CA ASP A 272 -6.42 -7.96 -16.34
C ASP A 272 -7.53 -7.73 -17.37
N GLU A 273 -8.79 -7.93 -17.02
CA GLU A 273 -9.93 -7.91 -17.93
C GLU A 273 -10.86 -6.70 -17.68
N ASP A 274 -11.23 -6.47 -16.43
CA ASP A 274 -12.21 -5.45 -15.99
C ASP A 274 -11.98 -5.08 -14.53
N VAL A 275 -11.20 -4.03 -14.30
CA VAL A 275 -10.85 -3.55 -12.95
C VAL A 275 -12.08 -3.13 -12.12
N GLU A 276 -13.15 -2.66 -12.78
CA GLU A 276 -14.40 -2.30 -12.10
C GLU A 276 -15.13 -3.55 -11.61
N ALA A 277 -15.18 -4.60 -12.45
CA ALA A 277 -15.73 -5.89 -12.04
C ALA A 277 -14.93 -6.53 -10.92
N PHE A 278 -13.59 -6.43 -10.95
CA PHE A 278 -12.73 -6.88 -9.87
C PHE A 278 -13.14 -6.22 -8.54
N ALA A 279 -13.11 -4.90 -8.45
CA ALA A 279 -13.41 -4.16 -7.22
C ALA A 279 -14.83 -4.44 -6.70
N ARG A 280 -15.83 -4.48 -7.60
CA ARG A 280 -17.23 -4.79 -7.25
C ARG A 280 -17.40 -6.20 -6.70
N ASN A 281 -16.85 -7.21 -7.38
CA ASN A 281 -17.01 -8.59 -6.99
C ASN A 281 -16.24 -8.92 -5.71
N LEU A 282 -15.05 -8.35 -5.54
CA LEU A 282 -14.28 -8.45 -4.30
C LEU A 282 -15.10 -7.90 -3.12
N ALA A 283 -15.64 -6.69 -3.24
CA ALA A 283 -16.47 -6.08 -2.19
C ALA A 283 -17.69 -6.93 -1.86
N GLN A 284 -18.42 -7.41 -2.86
CA GLN A 284 -19.60 -8.27 -2.65
C GLN A 284 -19.24 -9.56 -1.92
N CYS A 285 -18.13 -10.20 -2.27
CA CYS A 285 -17.66 -11.40 -1.62
C CYS A 285 -17.26 -11.15 -0.16
N MET A 286 -16.47 -10.10 0.10
CA MET A 286 -16.00 -9.73 1.44
C MET A 286 -17.15 -9.32 2.37
N MET A 287 -18.23 -8.75 1.83
CA MET A 287 -19.41 -8.33 2.58
C MET A 287 -20.51 -9.42 2.66
N SER A 288 -20.39 -10.54 1.96
CA SER A 288 -21.38 -11.62 2.02
C SER A 288 -21.43 -12.24 3.42
N GLN A 289 -22.65 -12.63 3.88
CA GLN A 289 -22.85 -13.30 5.17
C GLN A 289 -22.38 -14.74 5.16
#